data_d412288da5a05c39fe4d1ea80d9faa0d
#
_entry.id   d412288da5a05c39fe4d1ea80d9faa0d
#
_cell.length_a   1.000
_cell.length_b   1.000
_cell.length_c   1.000
_cell.angle_alpha   90.00
_cell.angle_beta   90.00
_cell.angle_gamma   90.00
#
_symmetry.space_group_name_H-M   'P 1'
#
loop_
_entity.id
_entity.type
_entity.pdbx_description
1 polymer ?
#
loop_
_entity_poly.entity_id
_entity_poly.type
_entity_poly.pdbx_seq_one_letter_code
_entity_poly.pdbx_strand_id
1 'polypeptide(L)'
;MTQIKIKRVYEDPEAKDGYRVLVDRLWPRGMKKEYLKYDVWEKDITPSPELRKWFHEDTAGHWEAFSDMYRKELETSEATRNFLASIKPYKTVTLLYASKEPVRNHARILQQLSLIHISEPTRLRCI
;
A
#
# COMPACT_ATOMS: atom_id res chain seq x y z
N MET A 1 9.97 13.30 -9.18
CA MET A 1 9.48 11.93 -9.17
C MET A 1 9.25 11.46 -7.73
N THR A 2 8.12 10.82 -7.47
CA THR A 2 7.79 10.37 -6.12
C THR A 2 8.47 9.05 -5.79
N GLN A 3 9.09 8.96 -4.63
CA GLN A 3 9.65 7.72 -4.12
C GLN A 3 8.62 7.05 -3.22
N ILE A 4 8.34 5.78 -3.48
CA ILE A 4 7.36 5.01 -2.69
C ILE A 4 8.11 3.93 -1.91
N LYS A 5 8.00 4.01 -0.59
CA LYS A 5 8.63 3.05 0.32
C LYS A 5 7.57 2.25 1.06
N ILE A 6 7.95 1.12 1.61
CA ILE A 6 7.10 0.38 2.55
C ILE A 6 7.85 0.23 3.86
N LYS A 7 7.09 0.21 4.97
CA LYS A 7 7.67 0.13 6.30
C LYS A 7 6.65 -0.48 7.25
N ARG A 8 7.11 -1.30 8.19
CA ARG A 8 6.19 -1.85 9.20
C ARG A 8 5.83 -0.75 10.19
N VAL A 9 4.57 -0.78 10.67
CA VAL A 9 4.09 0.22 11.63
C VAL A 9 4.88 0.22 12.94
N TYR A 10 5.56 -0.89 13.24
CA TYR A 10 6.32 -1.04 14.48
C TYR A 10 7.73 -0.48 14.41
N GLU A 11 8.18 -0.05 13.24
CA GLU A 11 9.48 0.59 13.07
C GLU A 11 9.39 2.07 13.43
N ASP A 12 10.50 2.62 13.91
CA ASP A 12 10.51 4.01 14.36
C ASP A 12 10.23 4.98 13.20
N PRO A 13 9.41 6.01 13.46
CA PRO A 13 9.20 7.05 12.44
C PRO A 13 10.47 7.84 12.18
N GLU A 14 10.68 8.20 10.91
CA GLU A 14 11.85 8.97 10.50
C GLU A 14 11.42 10.12 9.60
N ALA A 15 12.18 11.22 9.64
CA ALA A 15 11.86 12.38 8.80
C ALA A 15 11.90 12.02 7.31
N LYS A 16 12.79 11.10 6.92
CA LYS A 16 12.92 10.67 5.53
C LYS A 16 11.75 9.81 5.03
N ASP A 17 10.84 9.41 5.91
CA ASP A 17 9.64 8.67 5.51
C ASP A 17 8.69 9.53 4.67
N GLY A 18 8.75 10.84 4.83
CA GLY A 18 7.89 11.75 4.08
C GLY A 18 6.42 11.60 4.47
N TYR A 19 5.55 11.47 3.48
CA TYR A 19 4.12 11.31 3.69
C TYR A 19 3.83 9.87 4.12
N ARG A 20 3.32 9.68 5.32
CA ARG A 20 3.11 8.35 5.90
C ARG A 20 1.66 7.92 5.75
N VAL A 21 1.44 6.83 5.03
CA VAL A 21 0.10 6.33 4.71
C VAL A 21 -0.09 4.95 5.33
N LEU A 22 -1.07 4.83 6.24
CA LEU A 22 -1.41 3.53 6.83
C LEU A 22 -2.32 2.80 5.85
N VAL A 23 -1.89 1.63 5.38
CA VAL A 23 -2.59 0.87 4.34
C VAL A 23 -3.17 -0.46 4.82
N ASP A 24 -3.45 -0.57 6.11
CA ASP A 24 -4.13 -1.72 6.69
C ASP A 24 -5.61 -1.41 6.90
N ARG A 25 -6.45 -2.42 6.76
CA ARG A 25 -7.89 -2.25 6.96
C ARG A 25 -8.24 -1.99 8.42
N LEU A 26 -7.53 -2.68 9.32
CA LEU A 26 -7.76 -2.57 10.77
C LEU A 26 -6.58 -1.88 11.43
N TRP A 27 -6.84 -1.26 12.58
CA TRP A 27 -5.79 -0.65 13.37
C TRP A 27 -4.77 -1.70 13.81
N PRO A 28 -3.45 -1.42 13.69
CA PRO A 28 -2.43 -2.40 14.07
C PRO A 28 -2.55 -2.83 15.53
N ARG A 29 -2.49 -4.13 15.75
CA ARG A 29 -2.62 -4.69 17.09
C ARG A 29 -1.48 -4.23 18.00
N GLY A 30 -1.84 -3.80 19.21
CA GLY A 30 -0.85 -3.38 20.21
C GLY A 30 -0.27 -2.00 19.98
N MET A 31 -0.67 -1.30 18.93
CA MET A 31 -0.16 0.03 18.62
C MET A 31 -1.07 1.11 19.22
N LYS A 32 -0.52 1.95 20.08
CA LYS A 32 -1.28 3.08 20.62
C LYS A 32 -1.31 4.22 19.60
N LYS A 33 -2.43 4.94 19.55
CA LYS A 33 -2.58 6.06 18.62
C LYS A 33 -1.49 7.12 18.76
N GLU A 34 -1.03 7.32 20.00
CA GLU A 34 0.00 8.32 20.30
C GLU A 34 1.36 7.96 19.70
N TYR A 35 1.62 6.67 19.50
CA TYR A 35 2.91 6.21 19.01
C TYR A 35 2.98 6.03 17.51
N LEU A 36 1.86 5.76 16.86
CA LEU A 36 1.85 5.58 15.41
C LEU A 36 1.72 6.93 14.73
N LYS A 37 2.79 7.37 14.10
CA LYS A 37 2.78 8.60 13.32
C LYS A 37 2.35 8.28 11.91
N TYR A 38 1.21 8.82 11.48
CA TYR A 38 0.71 8.66 10.11
C TYR A 38 -0.01 9.94 9.68
N ASP A 39 -0.01 10.18 8.38
CA ASP A 39 -0.67 11.36 7.83
C ASP A 39 -2.07 11.04 7.34
N VAL A 40 -2.28 9.82 6.83
CA VAL A 40 -3.60 9.40 6.37
C VAL A 40 -3.73 7.88 6.54
N TRP A 41 -4.94 7.42 6.76
CA TRP A 41 -5.27 5.99 6.88
C TRP A 41 -6.18 5.62 5.72
N GLU A 42 -5.65 4.87 4.74
CA GLU A 42 -6.36 4.50 3.53
C GLU A 42 -6.90 3.07 3.64
N LYS A 43 -8.09 2.95 4.21
CA LYS A 43 -8.73 1.65 4.43
C LYS A 43 -9.27 1.04 3.15
N ASP A 44 -9.67 1.86 2.20
CA ASP A 44 -10.42 1.41 1.03
C ASP A 44 -9.54 0.85 -0.09
N ILE A 45 -8.23 0.92 0.06
CA ILE A 45 -7.29 0.35 -0.90
C ILE A 45 -6.65 -0.94 -0.39
N THR A 46 -7.21 -1.54 0.64
CA THR A 46 -6.75 -2.83 1.17
C THR A 46 -7.45 -3.98 0.42
N PRO A 47 -6.87 -5.20 0.45
CA PRO A 47 -7.52 -6.34 -0.21
C PRO A 47 -8.90 -6.62 0.37
N SER A 48 -9.80 -7.16 -0.47
CA SER A 48 -11.13 -7.57 0.02
C SER A 48 -10.99 -8.62 1.12
N PRO A 49 -11.97 -8.72 2.04
CA PRO A 49 -11.88 -9.71 3.12
C PRO A 49 -11.72 -11.14 2.63
N GLU A 50 -12.41 -11.50 1.56
CA GLU A 50 -12.32 -12.84 0.98
C GLU A 50 -10.93 -13.11 0.43
N LEU A 51 -10.37 -12.17 -0.31
CA LEU A 51 -9.05 -12.31 -0.90
C LEU A 51 -7.98 -12.38 0.19
N ARG A 52 -8.11 -11.55 1.20
CA ARG A 52 -7.17 -11.53 2.33
C ARG A 52 -7.19 -12.85 3.08
N LYS A 53 -8.37 -13.39 3.35
CA LYS A 53 -8.51 -14.67 4.05
C LYS A 53 -7.87 -15.80 3.24
N TRP A 54 -8.17 -15.86 1.96
CA TRP A 54 -7.62 -16.87 1.06
C TRP A 54 -6.10 -16.79 1.02
N PHE A 55 -5.55 -15.60 0.92
CA PHE A 55 -4.09 -15.39 0.89
C PHE A 55 -3.42 -15.92 2.15
N HIS A 56 -4.02 -15.66 3.31
CA HIS A 56 -3.43 -16.08 4.59
C HIS A 56 -3.50 -17.59 4.83
N GLU A 57 -4.28 -18.32 4.06
CA GLU A 57 -4.30 -19.79 4.15
C GLU A 57 -2.99 -20.41 3.68
N ASP A 58 -2.32 -19.80 2.72
CA ASP A 58 -1.01 -20.25 2.24
C ASP A 58 -0.29 -19.07 1.59
N THR A 59 0.34 -18.26 2.42
CA THR A 59 0.97 -17.02 1.97
C THR A 59 1.97 -17.24 0.83
N ALA A 60 2.83 -18.24 0.96
CA ALA A 60 3.85 -18.49 -0.05
C ALA A 60 3.25 -19.05 -1.33
N GLY A 61 2.34 -20.01 -1.22
CA GLY A 61 1.74 -20.68 -2.39
C GLY A 61 0.76 -19.80 -3.14
N HIS A 62 0.07 -18.91 -2.43
CA HIS A 62 -0.94 -18.04 -3.03
C HIS A 62 -0.40 -16.68 -3.50
N TRP A 63 0.88 -16.39 -3.26
CA TRP A 63 1.43 -15.06 -3.47
C TRP A 63 1.23 -14.52 -4.90
N GLU A 64 1.55 -15.31 -5.91
CA GLU A 64 1.43 -14.84 -7.29
C GLU A 64 -0.01 -14.57 -7.68
N ALA A 65 -0.90 -15.52 -7.37
CA ALA A 65 -2.32 -15.36 -7.68
C ALA A 65 -2.93 -14.21 -6.87
N PHE A 66 -2.55 -14.10 -5.60
CA PHE A 66 -3.00 -12.99 -4.76
C PHE A 66 -2.59 -11.64 -5.36
N SER A 67 -1.34 -11.54 -5.80
CA SER A 67 -0.83 -10.31 -6.41
C SER A 67 -1.66 -9.90 -7.62
N ASP A 68 -1.97 -10.84 -8.49
CA ASP A 68 -2.77 -10.57 -9.69
C ASP A 68 -4.20 -10.17 -9.32
N MET A 69 -4.82 -10.88 -8.40
CA MET A 69 -6.19 -10.59 -7.97
C MET A 69 -6.30 -9.23 -7.28
N TYR A 70 -5.34 -8.93 -6.41
CA TYR A 70 -5.33 -7.66 -5.70
C TYR A 70 -5.11 -6.49 -6.66
N ARG A 71 -4.20 -6.66 -7.63
CA ARG A 71 -4.01 -5.63 -8.66
C ARG A 71 -5.29 -5.34 -9.42
N LYS A 72 -6.04 -6.38 -9.77
CA LYS A 72 -7.30 -6.20 -10.46
C LYS A 72 -8.31 -5.44 -9.58
N GLU A 73 -8.37 -5.78 -8.31
CA GLU A 73 -9.23 -5.04 -7.38
C GLU A 73 -8.84 -3.56 -7.34
N LEU A 74 -7.53 -3.28 -7.26
CA LEU A 74 -7.04 -1.91 -7.20
C LEU A 74 -7.31 -1.15 -8.51
N GLU A 75 -7.11 -1.78 -9.65
CA GLU A 75 -7.27 -1.12 -10.94
C GLU A 75 -8.72 -0.72 -11.23
N THR A 76 -9.67 -1.42 -10.64
CA THR A 76 -11.09 -1.11 -10.83
C THR A 76 -11.65 -0.23 -9.71
N SER A 77 -10.85 0.12 -8.71
CA SER A 77 -11.30 0.87 -7.55
C SER A 77 -11.11 2.37 -7.73
N GLU A 78 -12.18 3.12 -7.48
CA GLU A 78 -12.11 4.58 -7.47
C GLU A 78 -11.25 5.09 -6.33
N ALA A 79 -11.29 4.39 -5.18
CA ALA A 79 -10.45 4.74 -4.03
C ALA A 79 -8.97 4.68 -4.38
N THR A 80 -8.56 3.72 -5.22
CA THR A 80 -7.18 3.61 -5.68
C THR A 80 -6.80 4.82 -6.53
N ARG A 81 -7.66 5.23 -7.46
CA ARG A 81 -7.39 6.40 -8.30
C ARG A 81 -7.26 7.66 -7.45
N ASN A 82 -8.12 7.83 -6.45
CA ASN A 82 -8.06 8.96 -5.54
C ASN A 82 -6.78 8.95 -4.73
N PHE A 83 -6.37 7.77 -4.24
CA PHE A 83 -5.14 7.62 -3.50
C PHE A 83 -3.93 8.00 -4.35
N LEU A 84 -3.84 7.47 -5.57
CA LEU A 84 -2.71 7.76 -6.46
C LEU A 84 -2.61 9.25 -6.76
N ALA A 85 -3.74 9.92 -6.96
CA ALA A 85 -3.75 11.36 -7.19
C ALA A 85 -3.28 12.11 -5.94
N SER A 86 -3.65 11.65 -4.75
CA SER A 86 -3.34 12.34 -3.51
C SER A 86 -1.86 12.29 -3.14
N ILE A 87 -1.13 11.27 -3.61
CA ILE A 87 0.29 11.13 -3.26
C ILE A 87 1.24 11.79 -4.26
N LYS A 88 0.76 12.20 -5.44
CA LYS A 88 1.60 12.80 -6.47
C LYS A 88 2.40 14.02 -6.03
N PRO A 89 1.86 14.93 -5.19
CA PRO A 89 2.62 16.12 -4.79
C PRO A 89 3.78 15.85 -3.84
N TYR A 90 3.85 14.66 -3.26
CA TYR A 90 4.87 14.36 -2.26
C TYR A 90 6.10 13.73 -2.88
N LYS A 91 7.28 14.15 -2.44
CA LYS A 91 8.54 13.58 -2.91
C LYS A 91 8.72 12.14 -2.45
N THR A 92 8.37 11.88 -1.21
CA THR A 92 8.51 10.56 -0.60
C THR A 92 7.21 10.18 0.09
N VAL A 93 6.76 8.96 -0.17
CA VAL A 93 5.58 8.38 0.46
C VAL A 93 5.98 7.05 1.06
N THR A 94 5.63 6.81 2.31
CA THR A 94 5.90 5.54 2.99
C THR A 94 4.58 4.87 3.31
N LEU A 95 4.39 3.65 2.78
CA LEU A 95 3.20 2.85 3.04
C LEU A 95 3.45 2.02 4.29
N LEU A 96 2.60 2.18 5.30
CA LEU A 96 2.75 1.51 6.59
C LEU A 96 1.85 0.30 6.67
N TYR A 97 2.41 -0.83 7.09
CA TYR A 97 1.67 -2.09 7.21
C TYR A 97 2.07 -2.82 8.49
N ALA A 98 1.20 -3.71 8.97
CA ALA A 98 1.43 -4.43 10.23
C ALA A 98 1.91 -5.87 10.03
N SER A 99 1.76 -6.44 8.84
CA SER A 99 2.13 -7.83 8.56
C SER A 99 3.58 -8.12 8.94
N LYS A 100 3.83 -9.34 9.42
CA LYS A 100 5.20 -9.78 9.74
C LYS A 100 5.99 -10.14 8.49
N GLU A 101 5.33 -10.38 7.38
CA GLU A 101 5.99 -10.77 6.12
C GLU A 101 6.54 -9.53 5.42
N PRO A 102 7.87 -9.39 5.28
CA PRO A 102 8.46 -8.15 4.74
C PRO A 102 8.37 -8.05 3.21
N VAL A 103 8.14 -9.14 2.51
CA VAL A 103 8.12 -9.14 1.03
C VAL A 103 6.74 -9.46 0.49
N ARG A 104 6.14 -10.57 0.95
CA ARG A 104 4.84 -11.04 0.45
C ARG A 104 3.69 -10.41 1.21
N ASN A 105 3.51 -9.11 1.03
CA ASN A 105 2.44 -8.37 1.69
C ASN A 105 1.77 -7.40 0.73
N HIS A 106 0.57 -6.96 1.07
CA HIS A 106 -0.22 -6.09 0.19
C HIS A 106 0.43 -4.71 -0.04
N ALA A 107 1.20 -4.22 0.93
CA ALA A 107 1.88 -2.93 0.77
C ALA A 107 2.90 -2.97 -0.37
N ARG A 108 3.55 -4.11 -0.57
CA ARG A 108 4.49 -4.29 -1.68
C ARG A 108 3.78 -4.16 -3.03
N ILE A 109 2.58 -4.71 -3.14
CA ILE A 109 1.80 -4.62 -4.38
C ILE A 109 1.35 -3.19 -4.62
N LEU A 110 0.90 -2.49 -3.57
CA LEU A 110 0.56 -1.07 -3.66
C LEU A 110 1.76 -0.23 -4.08
N GLN A 111 2.94 -0.53 -3.53
CA GLN A 111 4.17 0.15 -3.90
C GLN A 111 4.45 0.00 -5.39
N GLN A 112 4.40 -1.23 -5.89
CA GLN A 112 4.68 -1.51 -7.29
C GLN A 112 3.67 -0.84 -8.22
N LEU A 113 2.39 -0.92 -7.89
CA LEU A 113 1.34 -0.30 -8.69
C LEU A 113 1.48 1.23 -8.70
N SER A 114 1.76 1.81 -7.53
CA SER A 114 1.94 3.26 -7.42
C SER A 114 3.11 3.75 -8.26
N LEU A 115 4.23 3.02 -8.25
CA LEU A 115 5.40 3.39 -9.04
C LEU A 115 5.10 3.33 -10.53
N ILE A 116 4.37 2.32 -10.98
CA ILE A 116 4.00 2.20 -12.38
C ILE A 116 3.14 3.39 -12.82
N HIS A 117 2.12 3.73 -12.07
CA HIS A 117 1.21 4.81 -12.43
C HIS A 117 1.86 6.19 -12.36
N ILE A 118 2.77 6.40 -11.43
CA ILE A 118 3.45 7.67 -11.29
C ILE A 118 4.55 7.84 -12.34
N SER A 119 5.22 6.75 -12.71
CA SER A 119 6.36 6.79 -13.63
C SER A 119 6.00 6.84 -15.09
N GLU A 120 4.76 6.58 -15.47
CA GLU A 120 4.37 6.45 -16.87
C GLU A 120 3.22 7.35 -17.31
N PRO A 121 3.18 8.61 -16.89
CA PRO A 121 2.05 9.47 -17.27
C PRO A 121 2.00 9.77 -18.77
N THR A 122 3.16 9.85 -19.41
CA THR A 122 3.23 10.18 -20.84
C THR A 122 2.81 9.03 -21.73
N ARG A 123 3.04 7.81 -21.30
CA ARG A 123 2.70 6.65 -22.10
C ARG A 123 1.20 6.59 -22.40
N LEU A 124 0.40 6.93 -21.43
CA LEU A 124 -1.05 6.88 -21.57
C LEU A 124 -1.56 7.85 -22.63
N ARG A 125 -0.86 8.94 -22.85
CA ARG A 125 -1.30 9.94 -23.82
C ARG A 125 -0.91 9.60 -25.23
N CYS A 126 -0.08 8.63 -25.41
CA CYS A 126 0.34 8.21 -26.75
C CYS A 126 -0.68 7.33 -27.46
N ILE A 127 -1.73 7.00 -26.78
CA ILE A 127 -2.75 6.11 -27.31
C ILE A 127 -3.77 6.86 -28.14
#